data_0124c8c86b39ba0ef4348c5a631ea32d
#
_entry.id   0124c8c86b39ba0ef4348c5a631ea32d
#
_cell.length_a   1.000
_cell.length_b   1.000
_cell.length_c   1.000
_cell.angle_alpha   90.00
_cell.angle_beta   90.00
_cell.angle_gamma   90.00
#
_symmetry.space_group_name_H-M   'P 1'
#
loop_
_entity.id
_entity.type
_entity.pdbx_description
1 polymer ?
#
loop_
_entity_poly.entity_id
_entity_poly.type
_entity_poly.pdbx_seq_one_letter_code
_entity_poly.pdbx_strand_id
1 'polypeptide(L)'
;MKEIRKKLSALLTDAGKSAEYAYSGGDCDITGITDDTRSVSEGCIFICVKGARFDGHTAAAEMLEKGAAAVVCDHDLGLGDRQIVVSDTRKFYGHLTAAWFDHPEKQLTLIGITGTNGKTTLATMVHDILSYTSEKTGLIGTTGALIGNEPVERDDSTPTTPKVYELYKIFRMMADQGCKYCVMEVSSFALEQNRIGPAVYECAVFTNLTRDHLDYHGTMENYYQAKKKLFTDHCKCAFINTEDSYGERLYNEISCPKYSYGLKGDTSIYASYIKYSGGVTKFWFCCPGKSFPFTLRMMGGYNILNATAAIAVCAQLKIPMEKITEAMGCFKGVRGRCEIIPTGKDFFIVCDYAHSPDALENMLPSIKENTEGRLICLFGCGGDRDRTKRPLMAKAAAQFADYLIVTSDNPRNEDPDAIIDEIMTGLEGSEVPCDRITDRKEAIFHAVRIARKGDVIVLAGKGHEDYQVLAGNVHIHFDEREICAQALDLLDKISMT
;
A
#
# COMPACT_ATOMS: atom_id res chain seq x y z
N MET A 1 -17.81 -18.66 -4.86
CA MET A 1 -17.96 -19.38 -3.55
C MET A 1 -19.34 -20.01 -3.48
N LYS A 2 -19.50 -21.15 -2.79
CA LYS A 2 -20.83 -21.69 -2.47
C LYS A 2 -21.58 -20.71 -1.58
N GLU A 3 -22.94 -20.69 -1.69
CA GLU A 3 -23.79 -19.91 -0.79
C GLU A 3 -23.52 -20.34 0.67
N ILE A 4 -23.08 -19.41 1.50
CA ILE A 4 -22.81 -19.69 2.93
C ILE A 4 -24.11 -19.46 3.70
N ARG A 5 -24.50 -20.40 4.55
CA ARG A 5 -25.57 -20.26 5.52
C ARG A 5 -25.09 -20.81 6.87
N LYS A 6 -25.31 -20.04 7.93
CA LYS A 6 -24.90 -20.43 9.29
C LYS A 6 -25.98 -20.07 10.30
N LYS A 7 -26.07 -20.83 11.38
CA LYS A 7 -26.91 -20.51 12.53
C LYS A 7 -26.38 -19.28 13.27
N LEU A 8 -27.26 -18.36 13.63
CA LEU A 8 -26.91 -17.16 14.40
C LEU A 8 -26.24 -17.55 15.73
N SER A 9 -26.80 -18.54 16.44
CA SER A 9 -26.25 -19.03 17.69
C SER A 9 -24.80 -19.54 17.55
N ALA A 10 -24.48 -20.23 16.47
CA ALA A 10 -23.12 -20.70 16.19
C ALA A 10 -22.14 -19.54 15.94
N LEU A 11 -22.56 -18.54 15.15
CA LEU A 11 -21.78 -17.34 14.86
C LEU A 11 -21.51 -16.52 16.13
N LEU A 12 -22.54 -16.29 16.95
CA LEU A 12 -22.43 -15.53 18.19
C LEU A 12 -21.56 -16.26 19.23
N THR A 13 -21.71 -17.59 19.33
CA THR A 13 -20.88 -18.40 20.23
C THR A 13 -19.40 -18.33 19.83
N ASP A 14 -19.10 -18.33 18.55
CA ASP A 14 -17.71 -18.28 18.08
C ASP A 14 -17.12 -16.86 18.22
N ALA A 15 -17.81 -15.84 17.77
CA ALA A 15 -17.39 -14.44 17.95
C ALA A 15 -17.30 -14.05 19.43
N GLY A 16 -18.21 -14.52 20.26
CA GLY A 16 -18.27 -14.28 21.70
C GLY A 16 -17.12 -14.84 22.52
N LYS A 17 -16.33 -15.77 21.98
CA LYS A 17 -15.08 -16.22 22.62
C LYS A 17 -14.06 -15.10 22.81
N SER A 18 -14.15 -14.05 22.00
CA SER A 18 -13.16 -12.97 21.94
C SER A 18 -13.78 -11.57 22.09
N ALA A 19 -15.10 -11.46 22.07
CA ALA A 19 -15.80 -10.19 22.20
C ALA A 19 -17.18 -10.41 22.89
N GLU A 20 -17.41 -9.72 24.00
CA GLU A 20 -18.67 -9.80 24.75
C GLU A 20 -19.85 -9.26 23.94
N TYR A 21 -21.02 -9.89 24.08
CA TYR A 21 -22.26 -9.46 23.47
C TYR A 21 -23.47 -9.76 24.37
N ALA A 22 -24.57 -9.01 24.20
CA ALA A 22 -25.86 -9.29 24.79
C ALA A 22 -26.88 -9.52 23.67
N TYR A 23 -27.53 -10.68 23.69
CA TYR A 23 -28.58 -11.07 22.75
C TYR A 23 -29.61 -11.96 23.46
N SER A 24 -30.90 -11.64 23.27
CA SER A 24 -32.02 -12.36 23.91
C SER A 24 -32.98 -13.01 22.91
N GLY A 25 -32.67 -12.89 21.61
CA GLY A 25 -33.53 -13.40 20.55
C GLY A 25 -33.38 -14.89 20.28
N GLY A 26 -34.21 -15.39 19.37
CA GLY A 26 -34.16 -16.78 18.89
C GLY A 26 -33.04 -17.05 17.90
N ASP A 27 -32.75 -18.34 17.70
CA ASP A 27 -31.80 -18.81 16.68
C ASP A 27 -32.44 -18.79 15.29
N CYS A 28 -31.68 -18.37 14.28
CA CYS A 28 -32.16 -18.33 12.89
C CYS A 28 -30.98 -18.61 11.92
N ASP A 29 -31.34 -18.87 10.66
CA ASP A 29 -30.33 -19.02 9.60
C ASP A 29 -29.91 -17.67 9.08
N ILE A 30 -28.60 -17.43 9.06
CA ILE A 30 -27.98 -16.21 8.55
C ILE A 30 -27.50 -16.45 7.12
N THR A 31 -27.78 -15.50 6.24
CA THR A 31 -27.46 -15.54 4.80
C THR A 31 -26.32 -14.61 4.40
N GLY A 32 -25.94 -13.68 5.28
CA GLY A 32 -24.88 -12.71 5.02
C GLY A 32 -24.62 -11.78 6.20
N ILE A 33 -23.56 -11.00 6.10
CA ILE A 33 -23.19 -9.97 7.07
C ILE A 33 -22.80 -8.72 6.28
N THR A 34 -23.34 -7.55 6.63
CA THR A 34 -23.03 -6.30 5.92
C THR A 34 -23.11 -5.07 6.83
N ASP A 35 -22.28 -4.07 6.55
CA ASP A 35 -22.32 -2.71 7.09
C ASP A 35 -22.87 -1.69 6.07
N ASP A 36 -23.26 -2.16 4.88
CA ASP A 36 -23.80 -1.32 3.80
C ASP A 36 -25.33 -1.48 3.72
N THR A 37 -26.07 -0.38 3.94
CA THR A 37 -27.54 -0.34 3.88
C THR A 37 -28.12 -0.74 2.53
N ARG A 38 -27.33 -0.66 1.45
CA ARG A 38 -27.72 -1.04 0.08
C ARG A 38 -27.59 -2.55 -0.15
N SER A 39 -26.78 -3.22 0.65
CA SER A 39 -26.46 -4.65 0.52
C SER A 39 -27.25 -5.52 1.50
N VAL A 40 -28.22 -4.94 2.24
CA VAL A 40 -29.09 -5.69 3.13
C VAL A 40 -30.03 -6.58 2.33
N SER A 41 -30.08 -7.86 2.71
CA SER A 41 -30.92 -8.90 2.12
C SER A 41 -31.60 -9.72 3.22
N GLU A 42 -32.62 -10.52 2.84
CA GLU A 42 -33.38 -11.37 3.77
C GLU A 42 -32.44 -12.31 4.53
N GLY A 43 -32.54 -12.29 5.85
CA GLY A 43 -31.77 -13.17 6.74
C GLY A 43 -30.30 -12.70 7.00
N CYS A 44 -29.87 -11.53 6.53
CA CYS A 44 -28.52 -11.04 6.85
C CYS A 44 -28.43 -10.42 8.25
N ILE A 45 -27.20 -10.27 8.77
CA ILE A 45 -26.90 -9.43 9.94
C ILE A 45 -26.43 -8.08 9.45
N PHE A 46 -27.08 -7.00 9.91
CA PHE A 46 -26.62 -5.63 9.64
C PHE A 46 -25.76 -5.12 10.79
N ILE A 47 -24.59 -4.56 10.47
CA ILE A 47 -23.66 -4.02 11.45
C ILE A 47 -23.77 -2.49 11.49
N CYS A 48 -24.19 -1.94 12.61
CA CYS A 48 -24.25 -0.50 12.83
C CYS A 48 -22.86 0.06 13.07
N VAL A 49 -22.26 0.64 12.03
CA VAL A 49 -20.95 1.28 12.10
C VAL A 49 -21.11 2.78 12.06
N LYS A 50 -20.52 3.49 13.02
CA LYS A 50 -20.43 4.95 12.99
C LYS A 50 -19.31 5.40 12.05
N GLY A 51 -19.67 5.96 10.90
CA GLY A 51 -18.78 6.56 9.92
C GLY A 51 -18.66 8.08 10.09
N ALA A 52 -17.81 8.71 9.26
CA ALA A 52 -17.61 10.17 9.29
C ALA A 52 -18.84 10.96 8.78
N ARG A 53 -19.63 10.39 7.88
CA ARG A 53 -20.78 11.06 7.24
C ARG A 53 -22.12 10.40 7.56
N PHE A 54 -22.13 9.19 8.06
CA PHE A 54 -23.32 8.40 8.29
C PHE A 54 -23.12 7.51 9.53
N ASP A 55 -24.16 7.42 10.35
CA ASP A 55 -24.20 6.54 11.51
C ASP A 55 -25.18 5.40 11.23
N GLY A 56 -24.69 4.17 11.12
CA GLY A 56 -25.48 2.98 10.83
C GLY A 56 -26.58 2.70 11.86
N HIS A 57 -26.42 3.18 13.11
CA HIS A 57 -27.44 3.01 14.15
C HIS A 57 -28.76 3.69 13.78
N THR A 58 -28.71 4.81 13.05
CA THR A 58 -29.91 5.53 12.61
C THR A 58 -30.76 4.76 11.60
N ALA A 59 -30.15 3.80 10.89
CA ALA A 59 -30.83 2.98 9.89
C ALA A 59 -31.25 1.60 10.42
N ALA A 60 -30.91 1.25 11.66
CA ALA A 60 -31.06 -0.11 12.20
C ALA A 60 -32.50 -0.65 12.06
N ALA A 61 -33.49 0.14 12.43
CA ALA A 61 -34.92 -0.25 12.32
C ALA A 61 -35.34 -0.49 10.86
N GLU A 62 -34.94 0.40 9.94
CA GLU A 62 -35.22 0.25 8.51
C GLU A 62 -34.54 -1.03 7.94
N MET A 63 -33.35 -1.36 8.39
CA MET A 63 -32.65 -2.56 7.92
C MET A 63 -33.36 -3.85 8.39
N LEU A 64 -33.94 -3.83 9.58
CA LEU A 64 -34.80 -4.94 10.03
C LEU A 64 -36.07 -5.06 9.20
N GLU A 65 -36.68 -3.94 8.77
CA GLU A 65 -37.82 -3.95 7.87
C GLU A 65 -37.48 -4.44 6.46
N LYS A 66 -36.25 -4.18 6.00
CA LYS A 66 -35.72 -4.69 4.74
C LYS A 66 -35.35 -6.17 4.75
N GLY A 67 -35.49 -6.86 5.89
CA GLY A 67 -35.29 -8.30 6.01
C GLY A 67 -34.04 -8.72 6.75
N ALA A 68 -33.25 -7.81 7.35
CA ALA A 68 -32.17 -8.22 8.21
C ALA A 68 -32.71 -9.06 9.39
N ALA A 69 -32.07 -10.19 9.67
CA ALA A 69 -32.45 -11.07 10.78
C ALA A 69 -32.16 -10.42 12.15
N ALA A 70 -31.02 -9.74 12.24
CA ALA A 70 -30.60 -9.02 13.43
C ALA A 70 -29.71 -7.83 13.07
N VAL A 71 -29.58 -6.87 13.99
CA VAL A 71 -28.62 -5.76 13.91
C VAL A 71 -27.61 -5.84 15.04
N VAL A 72 -26.35 -5.50 14.76
CA VAL A 72 -25.30 -5.34 15.78
C VAL A 72 -25.15 -3.85 16.08
N CYS A 73 -25.23 -3.45 17.35
CA CYS A 73 -25.18 -2.06 17.80
C CYS A 73 -24.35 -1.93 19.07
N ASP A 74 -23.87 -0.71 19.41
CA ASP A 74 -23.06 -0.45 20.61
C ASP A 74 -23.86 0.01 21.83
N HIS A 75 -25.17 0.16 21.68
CA HIS A 75 -26.11 0.50 22.76
C HIS A 75 -27.51 -0.03 22.42
N ASP A 76 -28.37 -0.06 23.42
CA ASP A 76 -29.77 -0.47 23.23
C ASP A 76 -30.55 0.52 22.35
N LEU A 77 -31.04 0.04 21.21
CA LEU A 77 -31.84 0.82 20.25
C LEU A 77 -33.34 0.62 20.43
N GLY A 78 -33.76 -0.16 21.42
CA GLY A 78 -35.17 -0.47 21.63
C GLY A 78 -35.77 -1.44 20.59
N LEU A 79 -34.93 -2.22 19.90
CA LEU A 79 -35.37 -3.14 18.83
C LEU A 79 -35.66 -4.56 19.34
N GLY A 80 -35.77 -4.72 20.67
CA GLY A 80 -36.15 -5.97 21.32
C GLY A 80 -35.14 -7.09 21.08
N ASP A 81 -35.64 -8.26 20.71
CA ASP A 81 -34.89 -9.48 20.50
C ASP A 81 -34.15 -9.55 19.15
N ARG A 82 -34.24 -8.50 18.32
CA ARG A 82 -33.55 -8.42 17.01
C ARG A 82 -32.29 -7.57 17.05
N GLN A 83 -31.82 -7.15 18.22
CA GLN A 83 -30.56 -6.43 18.39
C GLN A 83 -29.52 -7.26 19.15
N ILE A 84 -28.27 -7.16 18.73
CA ILE A 84 -27.09 -7.73 19.37
C ILE A 84 -26.27 -6.56 19.88
N VAL A 85 -26.25 -6.35 21.19
CA VAL A 85 -25.55 -5.22 21.82
C VAL A 85 -24.13 -5.64 22.17
N VAL A 86 -23.15 -4.84 21.75
CA VAL A 86 -21.72 -5.08 21.93
C VAL A 86 -21.01 -3.79 22.38
N SER A 87 -19.82 -3.89 22.97
CA SER A 87 -19.06 -2.70 23.38
C SER A 87 -18.40 -1.95 22.21
N ASP A 88 -18.11 -2.64 21.10
CA ASP A 88 -17.46 -2.10 19.90
C ASP A 88 -17.93 -2.88 18.66
N THR A 89 -18.77 -2.22 17.84
CA THR A 89 -19.37 -2.84 16.66
C THR A 89 -18.31 -3.20 15.60
N ARG A 90 -17.25 -2.40 15.45
CA ARG A 90 -16.18 -2.69 14.47
C ARG A 90 -15.35 -3.89 14.88
N LYS A 91 -15.01 -3.99 16.17
CA LYS A 91 -14.27 -5.13 16.72
C LYS A 91 -15.12 -6.40 16.60
N PHE A 92 -16.37 -6.34 16.98
CA PHE A 92 -17.29 -7.46 16.87
C PHE A 92 -17.53 -7.89 15.42
N TYR A 93 -17.64 -6.92 14.49
CA TYR A 93 -17.73 -7.20 13.05
C TYR A 93 -16.55 -8.03 12.55
N GLY A 94 -15.33 -7.71 12.99
CA GLY A 94 -14.14 -8.48 12.67
C GLY A 94 -14.24 -9.94 13.12
N HIS A 95 -14.61 -10.19 14.37
CA HIS A 95 -14.79 -11.54 14.93
C HIS A 95 -15.92 -12.31 14.25
N LEU A 96 -17.06 -11.65 14.04
CA LEU A 96 -18.20 -12.25 13.38
C LEU A 96 -17.90 -12.64 11.93
N THR A 97 -17.15 -11.80 11.22
CA THR A 97 -16.70 -12.08 9.84
C THR A 97 -15.71 -13.23 9.80
N ALA A 98 -14.78 -13.31 10.75
CA ALA A 98 -13.86 -14.43 10.86
C ALA A 98 -14.62 -15.76 11.08
N ALA A 99 -15.60 -15.78 11.98
CA ALA A 99 -16.49 -16.92 12.20
C ALA A 99 -17.32 -17.25 10.96
N TRP A 100 -17.78 -16.22 10.22
CA TRP A 100 -18.54 -16.42 8.97
C TRP A 100 -17.75 -17.17 7.91
N PHE A 101 -16.47 -16.89 7.77
CA PHE A 101 -15.58 -17.53 6.80
C PHE A 101 -14.75 -18.70 7.36
N ASP A 102 -15.10 -19.26 8.53
CA ASP A 102 -14.40 -20.40 9.17
C ASP A 102 -12.92 -20.12 9.47
N HIS A 103 -12.61 -18.91 9.97
CA HIS A 103 -11.28 -18.50 10.41
C HIS A 103 -10.16 -18.75 9.38
N PRO A 104 -10.27 -18.25 8.15
CA PRO A 104 -9.26 -18.48 7.12
C PRO A 104 -7.88 -17.87 7.51
N GLU A 105 -7.87 -16.83 8.33
CA GLU A 105 -6.66 -16.21 8.86
C GLU A 105 -5.79 -17.17 9.69
N LYS A 106 -6.37 -18.22 10.26
CA LYS A 106 -5.65 -19.25 11.01
C LYS A 106 -5.08 -20.34 10.12
N GLN A 107 -5.51 -20.43 8.86
CA GLN A 107 -5.05 -21.40 7.87
C GLN A 107 -3.90 -20.86 7.02
N LEU A 108 -3.63 -19.56 7.11
CA LEU A 108 -2.60 -18.83 6.35
C LEU A 108 -1.49 -18.37 7.30
N THR A 109 -0.25 -18.38 6.83
CA THR A 109 0.83 -17.65 7.48
C THR A 109 0.80 -16.21 6.98
N LEU A 110 0.32 -15.30 7.82
CA LEU A 110 0.13 -13.89 7.47
C LEU A 110 1.41 -13.08 7.69
N ILE A 111 1.76 -12.24 6.73
CA ILE A 111 2.85 -11.27 6.82
C ILE A 111 2.25 -9.87 6.60
N GLY A 112 2.40 -8.97 7.60
CA GLY A 112 1.83 -7.63 7.56
C GLY A 112 2.90 -6.55 7.38
N ILE A 113 2.68 -5.62 6.46
CA ILE A 113 3.64 -4.55 6.18
C ILE A 113 2.96 -3.20 6.34
N THR A 114 3.48 -2.36 7.24
CA THR A 114 2.99 -1.00 7.45
C THR A 114 4.12 0.03 7.39
N GLY A 115 3.74 1.28 7.20
CA GLY A 115 4.61 2.45 7.08
C GLY A 115 3.97 3.49 6.17
N THR A 116 4.62 4.63 5.97
CA THR A 116 4.17 5.62 4.98
C THR A 116 4.57 5.16 3.59
N ASN A 117 5.85 4.91 3.36
CA ASN A 117 6.44 4.55 2.07
C ASN A 117 7.02 3.12 2.09
N GLY A 118 7.21 2.51 0.92
CA GLY A 118 7.88 1.22 0.75
C GLY A 118 6.99 -0.03 0.91
N LYS A 119 5.76 0.08 1.42
CA LYS A 119 4.86 -1.06 1.67
C LYS A 119 4.69 -1.98 0.45
N THR A 120 4.29 -1.42 -0.67
CA THR A 120 4.00 -2.17 -1.90
C THR A 120 5.25 -2.89 -2.42
N THR A 121 6.38 -2.17 -2.49
CA THR A 121 7.64 -2.75 -2.95
C THR A 121 8.08 -3.91 -2.05
N LEU A 122 8.04 -3.70 -0.74
CA LEU A 122 8.41 -4.73 0.22
C LEU A 122 7.45 -5.93 0.18
N ALA A 123 6.14 -5.69 0.11
CA ALA A 123 5.14 -6.76 0.02
C ALA A 123 5.33 -7.61 -1.24
N THR A 124 5.59 -6.98 -2.37
CA THR A 124 5.87 -7.69 -3.63
C THR A 124 7.19 -8.47 -3.55
N MET A 125 8.26 -7.91 -2.96
CA MET A 125 9.52 -8.64 -2.77
C MET A 125 9.31 -9.90 -1.92
N VAL A 126 8.61 -9.80 -0.79
CA VAL A 126 8.33 -10.97 0.06
C VAL A 126 7.46 -11.98 -0.67
N HIS A 127 6.41 -11.53 -1.36
CA HIS A 127 5.55 -12.39 -2.17
C HIS A 127 6.34 -13.16 -3.23
N ASP A 128 7.19 -12.48 -3.99
CA ASP A 128 7.96 -13.08 -5.09
C ASP A 128 9.02 -14.07 -4.57
N ILE A 129 9.69 -13.75 -3.44
CA ILE A 129 10.61 -14.68 -2.79
C ILE A 129 9.88 -15.96 -2.36
N LEU A 130 8.73 -15.84 -1.70
CA LEU A 130 7.95 -16.98 -1.23
C LEU A 130 7.41 -17.80 -2.41
N SER A 131 6.89 -17.14 -3.43
CA SER A 131 6.39 -17.79 -4.65
C SER A 131 7.48 -18.53 -5.43
N TYR A 132 8.72 -18.01 -5.41
CA TYR A 132 9.89 -18.67 -6.03
C TYR A 132 10.20 -20.02 -5.39
N THR A 133 9.82 -20.24 -4.14
CA THR A 133 10.00 -21.52 -3.43
C THR A 133 8.94 -22.57 -3.76
N SER A 134 8.09 -22.31 -4.76
CA SER A 134 6.95 -23.16 -5.17
C SER A 134 5.82 -23.28 -4.13
N GLU A 135 5.82 -22.43 -3.12
CA GLU A 135 4.72 -22.32 -2.16
C GLU A 135 3.68 -21.30 -2.67
N LYS A 136 2.43 -21.70 -2.80
CA LYS A 136 1.38 -20.78 -3.25
C LYS A 136 1.21 -19.66 -2.24
N THR A 137 1.41 -18.41 -2.70
CA THR A 137 1.42 -17.21 -1.87
C THR A 137 0.37 -16.23 -2.36
N GLY A 138 -0.40 -15.65 -1.45
CA GLY A 138 -1.31 -14.55 -1.74
C GLY A 138 -0.64 -13.20 -1.49
N LEU A 139 -1.07 -12.18 -2.22
CA LEU A 139 -0.70 -10.78 -2.02
C LEU A 139 -1.95 -9.92 -1.91
N ILE A 140 -1.98 -8.98 -0.96
CA ILE A 140 -3.04 -7.96 -0.84
C ILE A 140 -2.37 -6.60 -0.65
N GLY A 141 -2.62 -5.67 -1.53
CA GLY A 141 -2.00 -4.35 -1.44
C GLY A 141 -2.60 -3.32 -2.37
N THR A 142 -1.89 -2.22 -2.52
CA THR A 142 -2.31 -1.06 -3.33
C THR A 142 -2.50 -1.43 -4.81
N THR A 143 -1.71 -2.38 -5.31
CA THR A 143 -1.79 -2.86 -6.70
C THR A 143 -2.84 -3.95 -6.93
N GLY A 144 -3.68 -4.23 -5.94
CA GLY A 144 -4.71 -5.26 -6.04
C GLY A 144 -4.51 -6.43 -5.08
N ALA A 145 -5.17 -7.55 -5.37
CA ALA A 145 -4.99 -8.81 -4.68
C ALA A 145 -4.63 -9.91 -5.68
N LEU A 146 -3.72 -10.80 -5.27
CA LEU A 146 -3.28 -11.95 -6.07
C LEU A 146 -3.44 -13.24 -5.27
N ILE A 147 -3.77 -14.34 -5.95
CA ILE A 147 -3.65 -15.70 -5.45
C ILE A 147 -2.66 -16.46 -6.33
N GLY A 148 -1.45 -16.68 -5.83
CA GLY A 148 -0.32 -16.95 -6.70
C GLY A 148 -0.04 -15.74 -7.59
N ASN A 149 -0.08 -15.93 -8.92
CA ASN A 149 0.08 -14.85 -9.91
C ASN A 149 -1.25 -14.38 -10.52
N GLU A 150 -2.39 -14.96 -10.11
CA GLU A 150 -3.69 -14.63 -10.68
C GLU A 150 -4.36 -13.50 -9.91
N PRO A 151 -4.82 -12.45 -10.59
CA PRO A 151 -5.53 -11.36 -9.95
C PRO A 151 -6.89 -11.80 -9.39
N VAL A 152 -7.26 -11.24 -8.25
CA VAL A 152 -8.56 -11.43 -7.60
C VAL A 152 -9.37 -10.17 -7.75
N GLU A 153 -10.57 -10.29 -8.29
CA GLU A 153 -11.53 -9.18 -8.32
C GLU A 153 -11.90 -8.77 -6.89
N ARG A 154 -11.81 -7.48 -6.59
CA ARG A 154 -12.13 -6.90 -5.29
C ARG A 154 -12.86 -5.56 -5.42
N ASP A 155 -13.50 -5.13 -4.34
CA ASP A 155 -14.04 -3.77 -4.22
C ASP A 155 -12.89 -2.75 -4.05
N ASP A 156 -12.72 -1.86 -5.03
CA ASP A 156 -11.67 -0.83 -5.05
C ASP A 156 -11.97 0.39 -4.17
N SER A 157 -13.10 0.39 -3.43
CA SER A 157 -13.44 1.49 -2.52
C SER A 157 -12.41 1.73 -1.42
N THR A 158 -11.53 0.74 -1.16
CA THR A 158 -10.42 0.82 -0.20
C THR A 158 -9.13 0.23 -0.81
N PRO A 159 -8.32 1.06 -1.49
CA PRO A 159 -7.29 0.57 -2.41
C PRO A 159 -6.19 -0.28 -1.78
N THR A 160 -5.71 0.02 -0.57
CA THR A 160 -4.55 -0.69 0.02
C THR A 160 -4.96 -1.90 0.85
N THR A 161 -5.86 -1.72 1.81
CA THR A 161 -6.35 -2.79 2.70
C THR A 161 -7.86 -2.85 2.59
N PRO A 162 -8.45 -3.96 2.14
CA PRO A 162 -9.90 -4.12 1.98
C PRO A 162 -10.68 -3.88 3.28
N LYS A 163 -11.98 -3.66 3.19
CA LYS A 163 -12.89 -3.74 4.33
C LYS A 163 -12.89 -5.15 4.91
N VAL A 164 -13.25 -5.30 6.18
CA VAL A 164 -13.10 -6.56 6.91
C VAL A 164 -13.81 -7.74 6.21
N TYR A 165 -15.02 -7.56 5.72
CA TYR A 165 -15.76 -8.63 5.03
C TYR A 165 -15.03 -9.08 3.75
N GLU A 166 -14.61 -8.14 2.93
CA GLU A 166 -13.89 -8.44 1.68
C GLU A 166 -12.50 -9.04 1.96
N LEU A 167 -11.81 -8.56 2.99
CA LEU A 167 -10.51 -9.11 3.41
C LEU A 167 -10.63 -10.60 3.77
N TYR A 168 -11.61 -10.96 4.61
CA TYR A 168 -11.80 -12.34 5.03
C TYR A 168 -12.34 -13.23 3.92
N LYS A 169 -13.12 -12.70 3.00
CA LYS A 169 -13.52 -13.37 1.76
C LYS A 169 -12.28 -13.73 0.91
N ILE A 170 -11.34 -12.79 0.75
CA ILE A 170 -10.08 -13.03 0.04
C ILE A 170 -9.23 -14.07 0.79
N PHE A 171 -9.09 -13.97 2.11
CA PHE A 171 -8.40 -14.99 2.91
C PHE A 171 -9.01 -16.39 2.73
N ARG A 172 -10.35 -16.49 2.69
CA ARG A 172 -11.03 -17.77 2.44
C ARG A 172 -10.71 -18.29 1.04
N MET A 173 -10.73 -17.45 0.02
CA MET A 173 -10.34 -17.83 -1.33
C MET A 173 -8.89 -18.31 -1.40
N MET A 174 -7.96 -17.64 -0.71
CA MET A 174 -6.56 -18.04 -0.61
C MET A 174 -6.41 -19.40 0.05
N ALA A 175 -7.09 -19.62 1.20
CA ALA A 175 -7.03 -20.89 1.91
C ALA A 175 -7.64 -22.03 1.10
N ASP A 176 -8.81 -21.82 0.45
CA ASP A 176 -9.46 -22.81 -0.42
C ASP A 176 -8.60 -23.20 -1.63
N GLN A 177 -7.78 -22.27 -2.13
CA GLN A 177 -6.86 -22.52 -3.22
C GLN A 177 -5.48 -23.03 -2.77
N GLY A 178 -5.31 -23.32 -1.48
CA GLY A 178 -4.10 -23.91 -0.93
C GLY A 178 -2.92 -22.95 -0.78
N CYS A 179 -3.17 -21.63 -0.62
CA CYS A 179 -2.10 -20.71 -0.26
C CYS A 179 -1.58 -21.06 1.14
N LYS A 180 -0.26 -21.06 1.28
CA LYS A 180 0.43 -21.19 2.57
C LYS A 180 0.67 -19.85 3.22
N TYR A 181 1.01 -18.85 2.42
CA TYR A 181 1.34 -17.51 2.87
C TYR A 181 0.36 -16.49 2.30
N CYS A 182 0.13 -15.42 3.08
CA CYS A 182 -0.49 -14.20 2.58
C CYS A 182 0.34 -13.01 3.05
N VAL A 183 0.88 -12.26 2.09
CA VAL A 183 1.59 -11.01 2.32
C VAL A 183 0.63 -9.86 2.09
N MET A 184 0.51 -8.93 3.03
CA MET A 184 -0.40 -7.82 2.85
C MET A 184 0.12 -6.48 3.37
N GLU A 185 -0.23 -5.44 2.64
CA GLU A 185 -0.09 -4.07 3.10
C GLU A 185 -1.18 -3.76 4.13
N VAL A 186 -0.76 -3.29 5.32
CA VAL A 186 -1.66 -2.90 6.41
C VAL A 186 -1.61 -1.39 6.56
N SER A 187 -2.64 -0.71 6.07
CA SER A 187 -2.76 0.75 6.15
C SER A 187 -3.14 1.20 7.56
N SER A 188 -2.79 2.45 7.92
CA SER A 188 -3.21 3.05 9.19
C SER A 188 -4.73 3.18 9.32
N PHE A 189 -5.42 3.45 8.22
CA PHE A 189 -6.89 3.45 8.17
C PHE A 189 -7.47 2.08 8.53
N ALA A 190 -6.85 1.00 8.03
CA ALA A 190 -7.30 -0.35 8.33
C ALA A 190 -7.14 -0.70 9.81
N LEU A 191 -6.03 -0.29 10.41
CA LEU A 191 -5.77 -0.49 11.83
C LEU A 191 -6.70 0.36 12.71
N GLU A 192 -6.93 1.62 12.33
CA GLU A 192 -7.84 2.51 13.06
C GLU A 192 -9.29 2.03 12.98
N GLN A 193 -9.70 1.54 11.81
CA GLN A 193 -11.06 1.06 11.56
C GLN A 193 -11.25 -0.43 11.86
N ASN A 194 -10.25 -1.10 12.46
CA ASN A 194 -10.27 -2.53 12.80
C ASN A 194 -10.61 -3.46 11.61
N ARG A 195 -10.16 -3.09 10.39
CA ARG A 195 -10.46 -3.87 9.17
C ARG A 195 -9.77 -5.22 9.14
N ILE A 196 -8.64 -5.38 9.86
CA ILE A 196 -7.91 -6.64 9.91
C ILE A 196 -8.56 -7.67 10.86
N GLY A 197 -9.56 -7.25 11.66
CA GLY A 197 -10.27 -8.12 12.60
C GLY A 197 -9.30 -8.84 13.56
N PRO A 198 -9.55 -10.11 13.89
CA PRO A 198 -8.71 -10.89 14.80
C PRO A 198 -7.43 -11.47 14.16
N ALA A 199 -7.07 -11.08 12.94
CA ALA A 199 -5.89 -11.62 12.26
C ALA A 199 -4.61 -11.33 13.05
N VAL A 200 -3.75 -12.36 13.19
CA VAL A 200 -2.43 -12.26 13.81
C VAL A 200 -1.36 -12.63 12.80
N TYR A 201 -0.42 -11.72 12.59
CA TYR A 201 0.66 -11.86 11.63
C TYR A 201 1.85 -12.61 12.24
N GLU A 202 2.39 -13.59 11.53
CA GLU A 202 3.62 -14.29 11.92
C GLU A 202 4.79 -13.32 11.97
N CYS A 203 4.87 -12.44 10.95
CA CYS A 203 5.83 -11.33 10.88
C CYS A 203 5.11 -10.03 10.54
N ALA A 204 5.47 -8.95 11.21
CA ALA A 204 5.06 -7.60 10.86
C ALA A 204 6.27 -6.71 10.60
N VAL A 205 6.20 -5.85 9.58
CA VAL A 205 7.28 -4.94 9.20
C VAL A 205 6.83 -3.49 9.31
N PHE A 206 7.66 -2.66 9.94
CA PHE A 206 7.54 -1.20 9.95
C PHE A 206 8.62 -0.58 9.07
N THR A 207 8.23 0.11 8.01
CA THR A 207 9.18 0.72 7.07
C THR A 207 9.62 2.12 7.47
N ASN A 208 8.69 3.03 7.70
CA ASN A 208 8.92 4.43 8.09
C ASN A 208 7.61 5.12 8.45
N LEU A 209 7.71 6.32 9.05
CA LEU A 209 6.57 7.20 9.27
C LEU A 209 6.94 8.65 8.95
N THR A 210 6.42 9.16 7.86
CA THR A 210 6.58 10.55 7.41
C THR A 210 5.24 11.24 7.25
N ARG A 211 5.22 12.54 7.01
CA ARG A 211 3.99 13.35 6.95
C ARG A 211 3.10 12.90 5.80
N ASP A 212 2.01 12.23 6.14
CA ASP A 212 0.95 11.84 5.20
C ASP A 212 -0.36 11.62 5.97
N HIS A 213 -1.50 11.65 5.28
CA HIS A 213 -2.83 11.33 5.84
C HIS A 213 -3.22 12.12 7.10
N LEU A 214 -2.68 13.36 7.29
CA LEU A 214 -3.04 14.20 8.43
C LEU A 214 -4.44 14.80 8.33
N ASP A 215 -5.02 14.83 7.16
CA ASP A 215 -6.44 15.11 6.92
C ASP A 215 -7.37 14.15 7.66
N TYR A 216 -6.94 12.91 7.84
CA TYR A 216 -7.66 11.87 8.58
C TYR A 216 -7.20 11.74 10.04
N HIS A 217 -5.89 11.59 10.25
CA HIS A 217 -5.35 11.32 11.60
C HIS A 217 -5.23 12.59 12.46
N GLY A 218 -5.27 13.78 11.88
CA GLY A 218 -5.11 15.07 12.55
C GLY A 218 -3.67 15.37 12.95
N THR A 219 -2.98 14.43 13.59
CA THR A 219 -1.61 14.61 14.09
C THR A 219 -0.71 13.43 13.72
N MET A 220 0.62 13.66 13.68
CA MET A 220 1.62 12.60 13.51
C MET A 220 1.56 11.58 14.65
N GLU A 221 1.22 12.01 15.87
CA GLU A 221 1.08 11.10 17.00
C GLU A 221 -0.09 10.12 16.81
N ASN A 222 -1.26 10.58 16.41
CA ASN A 222 -2.39 9.69 16.09
C ASN A 222 -2.05 8.73 14.95
N TYR A 223 -1.35 9.21 13.93
CA TYR A 223 -0.90 8.40 12.81
C TYR A 223 0.08 7.30 13.25
N TYR A 224 1.01 7.65 14.14
CA TYR A 224 1.91 6.70 14.78
C TYR A 224 1.15 5.66 15.61
N GLN A 225 0.26 6.10 16.50
CA GLN A 225 -0.52 5.21 17.37
C GLN A 225 -1.40 4.24 16.56
N ALA A 226 -1.97 4.70 15.44
CA ALA A 226 -2.72 3.83 14.55
C ALA A 226 -1.84 2.68 14.00
N LYS A 227 -0.63 2.98 13.50
CA LYS A 227 0.29 1.95 12.98
C LYS A 227 0.86 1.04 14.07
N LYS A 228 1.09 1.57 15.26
CA LYS A 228 1.60 0.81 16.41
C LYS A 228 0.70 -0.35 16.79
N LYS A 229 -0.63 -0.27 16.59
CA LYS A 229 -1.60 -1.35 16.85
C LYS A 229 -1.20 -2.68 16.19
N LEU A 230 -0.59 -2.64 14.99
CA LEU A 230 -0.12 -3.86 14.32
C LEU A 230 0.88 -4.63 15.17
N PHE A 231 1.73 -3.94 15.91
CA PHE A 231 2.85 -4.51 16.66
C PHE A 231 2.51 -4.84 18.12
N THR A 232 1.50 -4.19 18.68
CA THR A 232 1.04 -4.46 20.06
C THR A 232 0.00 -5.57 20.11
N ASP A 233 -0.89 -5.64 19.11
CA ASP A 233 -2.09 -6.45 19.20
C ASP A 233 -2.13 -7.60 18.16
N HIS A 234 -1.34 -7.48 17.08
CA HIS A 234 -1.56 -8.30 15.89
C HIS A 234 -0.33 -9.02 15.33
N CYS A 235 0.84 -9.02 15.97
CA CYS A 235 1.98 -9.74 15.44
C CYS A 235 2.74 -10.58 16.47
N LYS A 236 3.40 -11.65 15.97
CA LYS A 236 4.25 -12.52 16.78
C LYS A 236 5.72 -12.09 16.75
N CYS A 237 6.18 -11.50 15.64
CA CYS A 237 7.55 -11.04 15.45
C CYS A 237 7.57 -9.76 14.61
N ALA A 238 8.33 -8.76 15.03
CA ALA A 238 8.42 -7.47 14.38
C ALA A 238 9.79 -7.23 13.73
N PHE A 239 9.80 -6.63 12.54
CA PHE A 239 10.97 -6.09 11.86
C PHE A 239 10.81 -4.59 11.72
N ILE A 240 11.68 -3.82 12.36
CA ILE A 240 11.53 -2.37 12.53
C ILE A 240 12.73 -1.65 11.91
N ASN A 241 12.45 -0.74 10.99
CA ASN A 241 13.46 0.20 10.49
C ASN A 241 13.77 1.23 11.58
N THR A 242 14.90 1.08 12.26
CA THR A 242 15.33 1.98 13.34
C THR A 242 16.16 3.17 12.85
N GLU A 243 16.38 3.32 11.55
CA GLU A 243 16.90 4.57 10.98
C GLU A 243 15.81 5.65 10.85
N ASP A 244 14.54 5.24 10.89
CA ASP A 244 13.39 6.13 11.03
C ASP A 244 13.16 6.43 12.53
N SER A 245 13.00 7.70 12.89
CA SER A 245 12.85 8.12 14.30
C SER A 245 11.61 7.54 14.99
N TYR A 246 10.50 7.37 14.26
CA TYR A 246 9.31 6.68 14.77
C TYR A 246 9.53 5.16 14.83
N GLY A 247 10.35 4.61 13.94
CA GLY A 247 10.76 3.22 14.00
C GLY A 247 11.64 2.94 15.22
N GLU A 248 12.61 3.79 15.53
CA GLU A 248 13.40 3.69 16.76
C GLU A 248 12.52 3.77 18.01
N ARG A 249 11.58 4.73 18.03
CA ARG A 249 10.59 4.85 19.10
C ARG A 249 9.74 3.59 19.22
N LEU A 250 9.20 3.08 18.11
CA LEU A 250 8.39 1.86 18.09
C LEU A 250 9.17 0.66 18.60
N TYR A 251 10.43 0.51 18.18
CA TYR A 251 11.31 -0.56 18.65
C TYR A 251 11.46 -0.54 20.18
N ASN A 252 11.57 0.63 20.78
CA ASN A 252 11.70 0.78 22.23
C ASN A 252 10.37 0.54 22.98
N GLU A 253 9.22 0.83 22.39
CA GLU A 253 7.91 0.77 23.04
C GLU A 253 7.22 -0.61 22.97
N ILE A 254 7.52 -1.45 21.96
CA ILE A 254 6.86 -2.75 21.79
C ILE A 254 7.58 -3.86 22.57
N SER A 255 6.81 -4.87 23.00
CA SER A 255 7.30 -5.99 23.81
C SER A 255 7.40 -7.33 23.05
N CYS A 256 6.81 -7.45 21.85
CA CYS A 256 6.91 -8.68 21.07
C CYS A 256 8.37 -8.95 20.64
N PRO A 257 8.72 -10.20 20.27
CA PRO A 257 9.99 -10.51 19.60
C PRO A 257 10.23 -9.57 18.43
N LYS A 258 11.42 -8.95 18.35
CA LYS A 258 11.68 -7.88 17.39
C LYS A 258 13.12 -7.85 16.93
N TYR A 259 13.33 -7.41 15.70
CA TYR A 259 14.62 -7.16 15.08
C TYR A 259 14.64 -5.74 14.50
N SER A 260 15.73 -5.01 14.75
CA SER A 260 16.00 -3.75 14.06
C SER A 260 16.65 -4.04 12.71
N TYR A 261 16.34 -3.24 11.68
CA TYR A 261 17.05 -3.30 10.41
C TYR A 261 17.37 -1.91 9.88
N GLY A 262 18.43 -1.82 9.04
CA GLY A 262 18.92 -0.57 8.49
C GLY A 262 20.02 -0.77 7.42
N LEU A 263 20.69 0.33 7.07
CA LEU A 263 21.90 0.36 6.23
C LEU A 263 23.18 0.54 7.07
N LYS A 264 23.04 0.75 8.36
CA LYS A 264 24.13 0.95 9.31
C LYS A 264 24.33 -0.28 10.18
N GLY A 265 25.58 -0.55 10.53
CA GLY A 265 25.96 -1.73 11.31
C GLY A 265 25.57 -1.70 12.80
N ASP A 266 24.85 -0.70 13.26
CA ASP A 266 24.31 -0.56 14.61
C ASP A 266 22.94 -1.24 14.78
N THR A 267 22.35 -1.78 13.72
CA THR A 267 21.11 -2.54 13.73
C THR A 267 21.36 -4.05 13.78
N SER A 268 20.36 -4.83 14.22
CA SER A 268 20.45 -6.30 14.28
C SER A 268 20.69 -6.93 12.90
N ILE A 269 20.11 -6.31 11.86
CA ILE A 269 20.16 -6.75 10.47
C ILE A 269 20.44 -5.52 9.61
N TYR A 270 21.41 -5.58 8.70
CA TYR A 270 21.73 -4.42 7.88
C TYR A 270 22.28 -4.80 6.51
N ALA A 271 22.20 -3.85 5.57
CA ALA A 271 22.90 -3.95 4.29
C ALA A 271 24.22 -3.16 4.34
N SER A 272 25.26 -3.73 3.75
CA SER A 272 26.58 -3.12 3.66
C SER A 272 27.22 -3.29 2.29
N TYR A 273 28.36 -2.63 2.04
CA TYR A 273 29.12 -2.71 0.77
C TYR A 273 28.24 -2.49 -0.46
N ILE A 274 27.38 -1.46 -0.39
CA ILE A 274 26.41 -1.13 -1.43
C ILE A 274 27.16 -0.56 -2.64
N LYS A 275 26.94 -1.16 -3.83
CA LYS A 275 27.51 -0.70 -5.10
C LYS A 275 26.44 -0.67 -6.18
N TYR A 276 26.34 0.46 -6.86
CA TYR A 276 25.44 0.66 -7.99
C TYR A 276 26.21 0.58 -9.31
N SER A 277 25.70 -0.14 -10.28
CA SER A 277 26.29 -0.19 -11.62
C SER A 277 25.26 -0.71 -12.63
N GLY A 278 25.03 0.05 -13.73
CA GLY A 278 24.20 -0.40 -14.85
C GLY A 278 22.76 -0.78 -14.49
N GLY A 279 22.11 -0.02 -13.59
CA GLY A 279 20.73 -0.30 -13.14
C GLY A 279 20.61 -1.44 -12.13
N VAL A 280 21.74 -1.93 -11.62
CA VAL A 280 21.81 -3.04 -10.67
C VAL A 280 22.50 -2.60 -9.39
N THR A 281 21.93 -2.94 -8.25
CA THR A 281 22.53 -2.75 -6.93
C THR A 281 23.08 -4.07 -6.41
N LYS A 282 24.36 -4.10 -6.02
CA LYS A 282 24.98 -5.21 -5.30
C LYS A 282 25.23 -4.79 -3.85
N PHE A 283 24.90 -5.64 -2.90
CA PHE A 283 25.08 -5.37 -1.48
C PHE A 283 25.26 -6.66 -0.68
N TRP A 284 25.73 -6.54 0.55
CA TRP A 284 25.80 -7.63 1.50
C TRP A 284 24.67 -7.48 2.52
N PHE A 285 23.84 -8.51 2.65
CA PHE A 285 22.90 -8.67 3.75
C PHE A 285 23.67 -9.24 4.94
N CYS A 286 23.67 -8.52 6.04
CA CYS A 286 24.37 -8.87 7.27
C CYS A 286 23.37 -9.16 8.39
N CYS A 287 23.56 -10.27 9.07
CA CYS A 287 22.83 -10.65 10.27
C CYS A 287 23.83 -11.23 11.28
N PRO A 288 23.46 -11.48 12.56
CA PRO A 288 24.42 -11.91 13.57
C PRO A 288 25.28 -13.10 13.13
N GLY A 289 26.59 -12.85 13.01
CA GLY A 289 27.62 -13.84 12.66
C GLY A 289 27.63 -14.29 11.20
N LYS A 290 26.82 -13.71 10.31
CA LYS A 290 26.75 -14.12 8.90
C LYS A 290 26.53 -12.95 7.96
N SER A 291 27.06 -13.08 6.73
CA SER A 291 26.84 -12.13 5.66
C SER A 291 26.66 -12.88 4.33
N PHE A 292 25.78 -12.37 3.47
CA PHE A 292 25.42 -12.99 2.20
C PHE A 292 25.38 -11.93 1.11
N PRO A 293 25.95 -12.19 -0.08
CA PRO A 293 25.91 -11.24 -1.21
C PRO A 293 24.55 -11.32 -1.91
N PHE A 294 24.00 -10.15 -2.24
CA PHE A 294 22.75 -10.00 -2.98
C PHE A 294 22.90 -9.09 -4.18
N THR A 295 22.01 -9.28 -5.14
CA THR A 295 21.86 -8.44 -6.31
C THR A 295 20.40 -8.04 -6.45
N LEU A 296 20.15 -6.74 -6.62
CA LEU A 296 18.80 -6.16 -6.78
C LEU A 296 18.77 -5.32 -8.07
N ARG A 297 17.78 -5.54 -8.92
CA ARG A 297 17.58 -4.75 -10.15
C ARG A 297 16.73 -3.51 -9.89
N MET A 298 17.07 -2.78 -8.86
CA MET A 298 16.47 -1.51 -8.48
C MET A 298 17.55 -0.58 -7.93
N MET A 299 17.36 0.71 -8.09
CA MET A 299 18.21 1.75 -7.53
C MET A 299 17.59 2.33 -6.25
N GLY A 300 18.39 3.02 -5.46
CA GLY A 300 17.95 3.77 -4.28
C GLY A 300 18.12 3.04 -2.95
N GLY A 301 18.64 3.76 -1.95
CA GLY A 301 18.89 3.24 -0.61
C GLY A 301 17.61 2.71 0.07
N TYR A 302 16.47 3.36 -0.15
CA TYR A 302 15.18 2.90 0.36
C TYR A 302 14.74 1.54 -0.22
N ASN A 303 15.14 1.19 -1.47
CA ASN A 303 14.88 -0.14 -2.03
C ASN A 303 15.82 -1.20 -1.44
N ILE A 304 17.01 -0.81 -1.00
CA ILE A 304 17.89 -1.72 -0.26
C ILE A 304 17.34 -1.97 1.15
N LEU A 305 16.78 -0.95 1.81
CA LEU A 305 16.06 -1.13 3.08
C LEU A 305 14.89 -2.10 2.92
N ASN A 306 14.07 -1.93 1.87
CA ASN A 306 12.96 -2.85 1.57
C ASN A 306 13.48 -4.27 1.31
N ALA A 307 14.54 -4.44 0.52
CA ALA A 307 15.15 -5.73 0.24
C ALA A 307 15.72 -6.38 1.51
N THR A 308 16.38 -5.60 2.36
CA THR A 308 16.92 -6.08 3.65
C THR A 308 15.79 -6.62 4.54
N ALA A 309 14.69 -5.90 4.65
CA ALA A 309 13.51 -6.37 5.40
C ALA A 309 12.88 -7.62 4.77
N ALA A 310 12.75 -7.68 3.42
CA ALA A 310 12.18 -8.83 2.72
C ALA A 310 13.01 -10.10 2.96
N ILE A 311 14.34 -10.00 2.82
CA ILE A 311 15.27 -11.09 3.09
C ILE A 311 15.15 -11.56 4.55
N ALA A 312 15.12 -10.62 5.50
CA ALA A 312 14.99 -10.91 6.93
C ALA A 312 13.68 -11.65 7.27
N VAL A 313 12.55 -11.19 6.75
CA VAL A 313 11.24 -11.84 6.91
C VAL A 313 11.26 -13.25 6.35
N CYS A 314 11.75 -13.45 5.12
CA CYS A 314 11.80 -14.76 4.50
C CYS A 314 12.76 -15.72 5.24
N ALA A 315 13.89 -15.22 5.73
CA ALA A 315 14.82 -15.99 6.56
C ALA A 315 14.17 -16.40 7.90
N GLN A 316 13.37 -15.52 8.54
CA GLN A 316 12.59 -15.85 9.74
C GLN A 316 11.55 -16.93 9.47
N LEU A 317 10.95 -16.94 8.29
CA LEU A 317 10.04 -17.99 7.82
C LEU A 317 10.75 -19.29 7.43
N LYS A 318 12.07 -19.39 7.68
CA LYS A 318 12.92 -20.56 7.41
C LYS A 318 13.08 -20.89 5.93
N ILE A 319 12.93 -19.90 5.06
CA ILE A 319 13.30 -20.06 3.65
C ILE A 319 14.83 -20.16 3.55
N PRO A 320 15.40 -21.14 2.82
CA PRO A 320 16.84 -21.26 2.63
C PRO A 320 17.43 -20.01 1.97
N MET A 321 18.57 -19.52 2.47
CA MET A 321 19.20 -18.28 2.00
C MET A 321 19.55 -18.33 0.51
N GLU A 322 19.93 -19.50 0.00
CA GLU A 322 20.20 -19.74 -1.41
C GLU A 322 18.97 -19.44 -2.27
N LYS A 323 17.77 -19.89 -1.82
CA LYS A 323 16.52 -19.62 -2.52
C LYS A 323 16.13 -18.15 -2.47
N ILE A 324 16.36 -17.48 -1.34
CA ILE A 324 16.13 -16.02 -1.22
C ILE A 324 17.06 -15.27 -2.18
N THR A 325 18.34 -15.67 -2.27
CA THR A 325 19.32 -15.04 -3.16
C THR A 325 18.94 -15.22 -4.64
N GLU A 326 18.55 -16.44 -5.03
CA GLU A 326 18.07 -16.73 -6.39
C GLU A 326 16.84 -15.88 -6.74
N ALA A 327 15.83 -15.88 -5.87
CA ALA A 327 14.59 -15.12 -6.05
C ALA A 327 14.85 -13.61 -6.20
N MET A 328 15.65 -13.03 -5.32
CA MET A 328 16.05 -11.61 -5.39
C MET A 328 16.78 -11.25 -6.68
N GLY A 329 17.63 -12.15 -7.19
CA GLY A 329 18.31 -11.97 -8.48
C GLY A 329 17.37 -11.97 -9.68
N CYS A 330 16.21 -12.64 -9.55
CA CYS A 330 15.15 -12.69 -10.56
C CYS A 330 14.11 -11.58 -10.41
N PHE A 331 14.11 -10.84 -9.31
CA PHE A 331 13.12 -9.79 -9.03
C PHE A 331 13.17 -8.67 -10.08
N LYS A 332 12.06 -8.39 -10.73
CA LYS A 332 11.96 -7.45 -11.86
C LYS A 332 11.61 -6.01 -11.45
N GLY A 333 11.45 -5.76 -10.15
CA GLY A 333 10.88 -4.50 -9.64
C GLY A 333 9.35 -4.56 -9.53
N VAL A 334 8.77 -3.44 -9.15
CA VAL A 334 7.32 -3.28 -8.99
C VAL A 334 6.84 -2.22 -9.95
N ARG A 335 5.76 -2.50 -10.67
CA ARG A 335 5.13 -1.55 -11.59
C ARG A 335 4.87 -0.22 -10.89
N GLY A 336 5.43 0.85 -11.44
CA GLY A 336 5.28 2.21 -10.92
C GLY A 336 5.95 2.48 -9.57
N ARG A 337 6.96 1.69 -9.21
CA ARG A 337 7.79 1.89 -8.02
C ARG A 337 9.26 1.88 -8.41
N CYS A 338 9.81 3.05 -8.72
CA CYS A 338 11.14 3.21 -9.29
C CYS A 338 11.36 2.26 -10.50
N GLU A 339 10.33 2.10 -11.30
CA GLU A 339 10.30 1.19 -12.45
C GLU A 339 11.12 1.78 -13.59
N ILE A 340 12.15 1.05 -14.01
CA ILE A 340 12.96 1.44 -15.16
C ILE A 340 12.26 1.02 -16.44
N ILE A 341 11.85 1.99 -17.26
CA ILE A 341 11.26 1.76 -18.57
C ILE A 341 12.42 1.60 -19.58
N PRO A 342 12.50 0.47 -20.31
CA PRO A 342 13.55 0.27 -21.31
C PRO A 342 13.45 1.31 -22.44
N THR A 343 14.50 2.06 -22.71
CA THR A 343 14.53 3.08 -23.76
C THR A 343 15.23 2.62 -25.04
N GLY A 344 16.16 1.68 -24.94
CA GLY A 344 17.05 1.34 -26.03
C GLY A 344 18.02 2.47 -26.42
N LYS A 345 18.15 3.51 -25.58
CA LYS A 345 18.95 4.72 -25.77
C LYS A 345 19.99 4.87 -24.65
N ASP A 346 20.86 5.87 -24.79
CA ASP A 346 21.88 6.24 -23.80
C ASP A 346 21.35 7.06 -22.63
N PHE A 347 20.02 7.04 -22.36
CA PHE A 347 19.37 7.67 -21.21
C PHE A 347 18.35 6.72 -20.60
N PHE A 348 17.90 7.00 -19.37
CA PHE A 348 16.94 6.17 -18.65
C PHE A 348 15.62 6.91 -18.40
N ILE A 349 14.53 6.15 -18.33
CA ILE A 349 13.22 6.64 -17.88
C ILE A 349 12.84 5.83 -16.64
N VAL A 350 12.46 6.52 -15.56
CA VAL A 350 12.00 5.92 -14.30
C VAL A 350 10.58 6.37 -14.05
N CYS A 351 9.65 5.43 -13.85
CA CYS A 351 8.27 5.71 -13.47
C CYS A 351 8.07 5.41 -11.98
N ASP A 352 7.52 6.38 -11.22
CA ASP A 352 7.29 6.23 -9.78
C ASP A 352 5.98 6.86 -9.32
N TYR A 353 5.41 6.30 -8.27
CA TYR A 353 4.18 6.79 -7.63
C TYR A 353 4.41 7.94 -6.63
N ALA A 354 5.60 8.51 -6.57
CA ALA A 354 5.93 9.64 -5.70
C ALA A 354 5.03 10.86 -6.01
N HIS A 355 4.09 11.12 -5.12
CA HIS A 355 3.06 12.16 -5.27
C HIS A 355 2.95 13.06 -4.02
N SER A 356 3.98 13.06 -3.18
CA SER A 356 4.14 13.93 -2.00
C SER A 356 5.53 14.54 -1.94
N PRO A 357 5.73 15.68 -1.24
CA PRO A 357 7.04 16.29 -1.07
C PRO A 357 8.08 15.31 -0.52
N ASP A 358 7.75 14.62 0.56
CA ASP A 358 8.59 13.61 1.22
C ASP A 358 8.98 12.45 0.28
N ALA A 359 8.04 11.96 -0.54
CA ALA A 359 8.35 10.91 -1.50
C ALA A 359 9.37 11.37 -2.56
N LEU A 360 9.29 12.61 -3.04
CA LEU A 360 10.27 13.20 -3.96
C LEU A 360 11.62 13.41 -3.27
N GLU A 361 11.63 13.93 -2.03
CA GLU A 361 12.85 14.14 -1.23
C GLU A 361 13.59 12.82 -0.92
N ASN A 362 12.87 11.72 -0.81
CA ASN A 362 13.49 10.41 -0.60
C ASN A 362 13.95 9.74 -1.91
N MET A 363 13.19 9.91 -2.99
CA MET A 363 13.46 9.22 -4.26
C MET A 363 14.53 9.95 -5.10
N LEU A 364 14.38 11.26 -5.31
CA LEU A 364 15.24 11.99 -6.25
C LEU A 364 16.73 12.00 -5.89
N PRO A 365 17.15 12.16 -4.61
CA PRO A 365 18.56 12.04 -4.23
C PRO A 365 19.16 10.71 -4.63
N SER A 366 18.46 9.61 -4.35
CA SER A 366 18.92 8.27 -4.65
C SER A 366 19.09 8.00 -6.14
N ILE A 367 18.24 8.63 -6.98
CA ILE A 367 18.39 8.57 -8.44
C ILE A 367 19.54 9.48 -8.89
N LYS A 368 19.61 10.70 -8.32
CA LYS A 368 20.64 11.71 -8.65
C LYS A 368 22.05 11.20 -8.43
N GLU A 369 22.30 10.53 -7.30
CA GLU A 369 23.61 9.92 -6.98
C GLU A 369 24.12 8.95 -8.06
N ASN A 370 23.20 8.38 -8.86
CA ASN A 370 23.50 7.40 -9.90
C ASN A 370 23.28 7.93 -11.32
N THR A 371 23.02 9.23 -11.47
CA THR A 371 22.79 9.90 -12.75
C THR A 371 24.09 10.52 -13.27
N GLU A 372 24.57 10.05 -14.42
CA GLU A 372 25.78 10.59 -15.06
C GLU A 372 25.53 11.94 -15.74
N GLY A 373 24.32 12.13 -16.26
CA GLY A 373 23.85 13.35 -16.92
C GLY A 373 22.95 14.20 -16.03
N ARG A 374 21.87 14.77 -16.62
CA ARG A 374 20.87 15.53 -15.90
C ARG A 374 19.81 14.62 -15.30
N LEU A 375 19.31 14.98 -14.12
CA LEU A 375 18.08 14.46 -13.57
C LEU A 375 16.91 15.37 -14.01
N ILE A 376 16.04 14.87 -14.88
CA ILE A 376 14.84 15.57 -15.37
C ILE A 376 13.66 15.04 -14.59
N CYS A 377 12.99 15.87 -13.80
CA CYS A 377 11.81 15.45 -13.03
C CYS A 377 10.53 16.02 -13.64
N LEU A 378 9.66 15.13 -14.12
CA LEU A 378 8.32 15.43 -14.60
C LEU A 378 7.30 15.04 -13.54
N PHE A 379 6.50 16.00 -13.07
CA PHE A 379 5.50 15.76 -12.04
C PHE A 379 4.30 16.70 -12.14
N GLY A 380 3.22 16.34 -11.48
CA GLY A 380 2.01 17.12 -11.30
C GLY A 380 1.36 16.83 -9.95
N CYS A 381 0.24 17.51 -9.67
CA CYS A 381 -0.55 17.30 -8.48
C CYS A 381 -2.01 16.98 -8.83
N GLY A 382 -2.66 16.15 -8.00
CA GLY A 382 -4.09 15.86 -8.14
C GLY A 382 -4.97 17.01 -7.69
N GLY A 383 -6.08 17.25 -8.40
CA GLY A 383 -7.18 18.10 -7.98
C GLY A 383 -8.03 17.46 -6.87
N ASP A 384 -8.86 18.25 -6.20
CA ASP A 384 -9.70 17.85 -5.06
C ASP A 384 -8.89 17.12 -3.95
N ARG A 385 -7.67 17.60 -3.70
CA ARG A 385 -6.72 17.09 -2.71
C ARG A 385 -6.06 18.25 -1.96
N ASP A 386 -5.19 17.91 -1.00
CA ASP A 386 -4.42 18.89 -0.22
C ASP A 386 -3.62 19.83 -1.16
N ARG A 387 -4.07 21.08 -1.23
CA ARG A 387 -3.45 22.13 -2.07
C ARG A 387 -2.13 22.60 -1.48
N THR A 388 -1.95 22.50 -0.16
CA THR A 388 -0.75 23.00 0.52
C THR A 388 0.52 22.25 0.12
N LYS A 389 0.38 21.01 -0.35
CA LYS A 389 1.52 20.20 -0.84
C LYS A 389 2.04 20.65 -2.21
N ARG A 390 1.23 21.37 -3.03
CA ARG A 390 1.59 21.73 -4.41
C ARG A 390 2.91 22.51 -4.50
N PRO A 391 3.07 23.66 -3.81
CA PRO A 391 4.35 24.37 -3.81
C PRO A 391 5.47 23.62 -3.10
N LEU A 392 5.15 22.79 -2.11
CA LEU A 392 6.16 21.99 -1.41
C LEU A 392 6.75 20.88 -2.31
N MET A 393 5.94 20.26 -3.17
CA MET A 393 6.45 19.30 -4.16
C MET A 393 7.39 19.95 -5.16
N ALA A 394 7.09 21.17 -5.61
CA ALA A 394 7.96 21.93 -6.50
C ALA A 394 9.31 22.24 -5.82
N LYS A 395 9.30 22.69 -4.56
CA LYS A 395 10.51 22.93 -3.77
C LYS A 395 11.34 21.66 -3.61
N ALA A 396 10.69 20.55 -3.25
CA ALA A 396 11.35 19.24 -3.10
C ALA A 396 12.01 18.77 -4.41
N ALA A 397 11.31 18.90 -5.53
CA ALA A 397 11.85 18.54 -6.84
C ALA A 397 13.04 19.41 -7.23
N ALA A 398 12.95 20.73 -7.01
CA ALA A 398 13.99 21.70 -7.36
C ALA A 398 15.30 21.54 -6.56
N GLN A 399 15.26 20.89 -5.39
CA GLN A 399 16.48 20.62 -4.61
C GLN A 399 17.42 19.61 -5.28
N PHE A 400 16.89 18.70 -6.10
CA PHE A 400 17.65 17.56 -6.61
C PHE A 400 17.67 17.46 -8.13
N ALA A 401 16.62 17.92 -8.82
CA ALA A 401 16.53 17.88 -10.27
C ALA A 401 17.34 19.01 -10.92
N ASP A 402 17.94 18.71 -12.08
CA ASP A 402 18.62 19.70 -12.93
C ASP A 402 17.66 20.35 -13.92
N TYR A 403 16.50 19.74 -14.13
CA TYR A 403 15.45 20.22 -15.02
C TYR A 403 14.08 19.77 -14.54
N LEU A 404 13.10 20.63 -14.57
CA LEU A 404 11.73 20.33 -14.16
C LEU A 404 10.75 20.43 -15.32
N ILE A 405 9.76 19.57 -15.34
CA ILE A 405 8.60 19.65 -16.21
C ILE A 405 7.36 19.54 -15.33
N VAL A 406 6.64 20.64 -15.17
CA VAL A 406 5.40 20.68 -14.39
C VAL A 406 4.21 20.46 -15.33
N THR A 407 3.37 19.49 -14.99
CA THR A 407 2.28 19.04 -15.86
C THR A 407 1.04 18.64 -15.05
N SER A 408 -0.05 18.29 -15.73
CA SER A 408 -1.24 17.73 -15.09
C SER A 408 -1.00 16.31 -14.57
N ASP A 409 -1.70 15.94 -13.50
CA ASP A 409 -1.85 14.57 -13.00
C ASP A 409 -3.30 14.13 -13.18
N ASN A 410 -4.07 13.93 -12.11
CA ASN A 410 -5.51 13.71 -12.10
C ASN A 410 -6.22 15.02 -11.72
N PRO A 411 -6.59 15.92 -12.65
CA PRO A 411 -7.14 17.24 -12.31
C PRO A 411 -8.51 17.15 -11.63
N ARG A 412 -9.25 16.08 -11.84
CA ARG A 412 -10.61 15.90 -11.31
C ARG A 412 -11.50 17.11 -11.67
N ASN A 413 -12.12 17.74 -10.66
CA ASN A 413 -13.01 18.88 -10.91
C ASN A 413 -12.28 20.24 -10.90
N GLU A 414 -10.97 20.28 -10.67
CA GLU A 414 -10.20 21.52 -10.72
C GLU A 414 -9.63 21.77 -12.14
N ASP A 415 -9.42 23.05 -12.47
CA ASP A 415 -8.71 23.44 -13.68
C ASP A 415 -7.23 23.00 -13.57
N PRO A 416 -6.72 22.18 -14.52
CA PRO A 416 -5.34 21.72 -14.50
C PRO A 416 -4.31 22.86 -14.54
N ASP A 417 -4.60 23.96 -15.24
CA ASP A 417 -3.72 25.12 -15.30
C ASP A 417 -3.65 25.84 -13.95
N ALA A 418 -4.77 25.95 -13.24
CA ALA A 418 -4.78 26.53 -11.90
C ALA A 418 -3.98 25.67 -10.89
N ILE A 419 -4.04 24.35 -11.03
CA ILE A 419 -3.20 23.45 -10.21
C ILE A 419 -1.72 23.67 -10.49
N ILE A 420 -1.33 23.80 -11.76
CA ILE A 420 0.04 24.06 -12.17
C ILE A 420 0.50 25.43 -11.66
N ASP A 421 -0.34 26.48 -11.72
CA ASP A 421 -0.02 27.79 -11.18
C ASP A 421 0.34 27.74 -9.69
N GLU A 422 -0.41 26.96 -8.90
CA GLU A 422 -0.09 26.76 -7.48
C GLU A 422 1.22 25.98 -7.26
N ILE A 423 1.53 24.99 -8.11
CA ILE A 423 2.82 24.29 -8.09
C ILE A 423 3.95 25.28 -8.36
N MET A 424 3.81 26.11 -9.38
CA MET A 424 4.83 27.08 -9.82
C MET A 424 5.19 28.09 -8.74
N THR A 425 4.28 28.44 -7.82
CA THR A 425 4.63 29.33 -6.69
C THR A 425 5.76 28.78 -5.81
N GLY A 426 5.93 27.43 -5.80
CA GLY A 426 7.03 26.78 -5.08
C GLY A 426 8.39 26.95 -5.75
N LEU A 427 8.45 27.39 -7.00
CA LEU A 427 9.67 27.61 -7.76
C LEU A 427 10.10 29.10 -7.80
N GLU A 428 9.38 29.99 -7.13
CA GLU A 428 9.76 31.38 -7.02
C GLU A 428 11.15 31.54 -6.40
N GLY A 429 12.07 32.14 -7.14
CA GLY A 429 13.47 32.28 -6.73
C GLY A 429 14.37 31.06 -7.00
N SER A 430 13.84 30.00 -7.60
CA SER A 430 14.64 28.84 -8.04
C SER A 430 15.33 29.16 -9.37
N GLU A 431 16.60 28.76 -9.49
CA GLU A 431 17.38 28.86 -10.76
C GLU A 431 17.24 27.59 -11.62
N VAL A 432 16.52 26.54 -11.15
CA VAL A 432 16.34 25.31 -11.90
C VAL A 432 15.45 25.56 -13.11
N PRO A 433 15.89 25.26 -14.34
CA PRO A 433 15.09 25.40 -15.54
C PRO A 433 13.79 24.57 -15.41
N CYS A 434 12.66 25.17 -15.78
CA CYS A 434 11.37 24.53 -15.65
C CYS A 434 10.47 24.86 -16.86
N ASP A 435 9.92 23.79 -17.48
CA ASP A 435 8.87 23.92 -18.48
C ASP A 435 7.50 23.64 -17.84
N ARG A 436 6.50 24.41 -18.31
CA ARG A 436 5.10 24.21 -17.98
C ARG A 436 4.37 23.63 -19.19
N ILE A 437 3.90 22.40 -19.09
CA ILE A 437 3.19 21.71 -20.18
C ILE A 437 1.97 21.01 -19.58
N THR A 438 0.78 21.54 -19.80
CA THR A 438 -0.45 21.07 -19.16
C THR A 438 -0.81 19.64 -19.57
N ASP A 439 -0.72 19.33 -20.85
CA ASP A 439 -0.94 17.94 -21.33
C ASP A 439 0.23 17.05 -20.93
N ARG A 440 -0.05 16.05 -20.06
CA ARG A 440 0.98 15.13 -19.56
C ARG A 440 1.59 14.26 -20.64
N LYS A 441 0.84 13.91 -21.68
CA LYS A 441 1.36 13.15 -22.82
C LYS A 441 2.40 14.00 -23.57
N GLU A 442 2.06 15.24 -23.90
CA GLU A 442 2.99 16.17 -24.54
C GLU A 442 4.21 16.48 -23.67
N ALA A 443 4.03 16.54 -22.33
CA ALA A 443 5.12 16.71 -21.38
C ALA A 443 6.10 15.52 -21.43
N ILE A 444 5.62 14.28 -21.52
CA ILE A 444 6.45 13.08 -21.67
C ILE A 444 7.18 13.09 -23.01
N PHE A 445 6.50 13.41 -24.11
CA PHE A 445 7.11 13.56 -25.45
C PHE A 445 8.22 14.62 -25.41
N HIS A 446 7.98 15.74 -24.74
CA HIS A 446 8.97 16.79 -24.59
C HIS A 446 10.18 16.32 -23.78
N ALA A 447 9.97 15.64 -22.64
CA ALA A 447 11.04 15.08 -21.81
C ALA A 447 11.94 14.13 -22.61
N VAL A 448 11.36 13.22 -23.38
CA VAL A 448 12.10 12.28 -24.24
C VAL A 448 12.88 13.00 -25.33
N ARG A 449 12.30 14.06 -25.94
CA ARG A 449 12.96 14.82 -27.00
C ARG A 449 14.17 15.63 -26.52
N ILE A 450 14.14 16.16 -25.27
CA ILE A 450 15.25 16.96 -24.72
C ILE A 450 16.33 16.11 -24.03
N ALA A 451 16.07 14.81 -23.86
CA ALA A 451 16.99 13.89 -23.19
C ALA A 451 18.30 13.77 -23.95
N ARG A 452 19.39 13.65 -23.20
CA ARG A 452 20.75 13.48 -23.68
C ARG A 452 21.37 12.24 -23.05
N LYS A 453 22.50 11.83 -23.60
CA LYS A 453 23.29 10.71 -23.05
C LYS A 453 23.56 10.92 -21.55
N GLY A 454 23.28 9.88 -20.77
CA GLY A 454 23.48 9.85 -19.31
C GLY A 454 22.34 10.49 -18.50
N ASP A 455 21.35 11.14 -19.15
CA ASP A 455 20.20 11.72 -18.45
C ASP A 455 19.29 10.62 -17.85
N VAL A 456 18.63 10.98 -16.76
CA VAL A 456 17.54 10.18 -16.19
C VAL A 456 16.27 11.04 -16.14
N ILE A 457 15.22 10.58 -16.81
CA ILE A 457 13.87 11.17 -16.76
C ILE A 457 13.09 10.45 -15.68
N VAL A 458 12.58 11.18 -14.70
CA VAL A 458 11.68 10.66 -13.67
C VAL A 458 10.27 11.12 -13.95
N LEU A 459 9.35 10.17 -14.17
CA LEU A 459 7.92 10.40 -14.28
C LEU A 459 7.30 10.14 -12.91
N ALA A 460 7.05 11.19 -12.14
CA ALA A 460 6.54 11.11 -10.78
C ALA A 460 5.03 11.38 -10.70
N GLY A 461 4.34 10.63 -9.85
CA GLY A 461 2.92 10.80 -9.51
C GLY A 461 2.04 9.62 -9.85
N LYS A 462 2.01 9.18 -11.10
CA LYS A 462 1.07 8.14 -11.56
C LYS A 462 1.51 6.72 -11.22
N GLY A 463 2.78 6.44 -11.32
CA GLY A 463 3.31 5.11 -10.99
C GLY A 463 2.60 3.98 -11.74
N HIS A 464 1.82 3.14 -11.01
CA HIS A 464 1.11 2.00 -11.58
C HIS A 464 -0.24 2.35 -12.22
N GLU A 465 -0.74 3.57 -12.04
CA GLU A 465 -2.01 4.01 -12.63
C GLU A 465 -1.92 3.98 -14.17
N ASP A 466 -2.94 3.43 -14.81
CA ASP A 466 -3.12 3.36 -16.25
C ASP A 466 -4.30 4.21 -16.73
N TYR A 467 -4.70 5.19 -15.91
CA TYR A 467 -5.79 6.10 -16.17
C TYR A 467 -5.48 7.54 -15.72
N GLN A 468 -6.23 8.49 -16.23
CA GLN A 468 -6.31 9.85 -15.73
C GLN A 468 -7.76 10.17 -15.35
N VAL A 469 -7.97 10.84 -14.22
CA VAL A 469 -9.30 11.22 -13.71
C VAL A 469 -9.58 12.67 -14.06
N LEU A 470 -10.60 12.89 -14.87
CA LEU A 470 -11.09 14.20 -15.31
C LEU A 470 -12.34 14.63 -14.52
N ALA A 471 -12.87 15.81 -14.84
CA ALA A 471 -14.09 16.34 -14.23
C ALA A 471 -15.26 15.36 -14.31
N GLY A 472 -16.11 15.34 -13.26
CA GLY A 472 -17.22 14.40 -13.16
C GLY A 472 -16.80 12.95 -12.90
N ASN A 473 -15.58 12.71 -12.41
CA ASN A 473 -15.01 11.38 -12.15
C ASN A 473 -14.90 10.51 -13.42
N VAL A 474 -14.68 11.13 -14.58
CA VAL A 474 -14.45 10.44 -15.86
C VAL A 474 -13.04 9.89 -15.88
N HIS A 475 -12.90 8.59 -16.06
CA HIS A 475 -11.62 7.91 -16.20
C HIS A 475 -11.31 7.73 -17.69
N ILE A 476 -10.16 8.21 -18.14
CA ILE A 476 -9.62 7.97 -19.46
C ILE A 476 -8.38 7.09 -19.36
N HIS A 477 -8.13 6.25 -20.35
CA HIS A 477 -6.92 5.43 -20.41
C HIS A 477 -5.69 6.32 -20.56
N PHE A 478 -4.68 6.11 -19.69
CA PHE A 478 -3.44 6.87 -19.66
C PHE A 478 -2.31 6.05 -19.01
N ASP A 479 -1.61 5.24 -19.79
CA ASP A 479 -0.45 4.48 -19.31
C ASP A 479 0.85 5.16 -19.75
N GLU A 480 1.66 5.62 -18.81
CA GLU A 480 2.93 6.29 -19.07
C GLU A 480 3.92 5.43 -19.86
N ARG A 481 3.85 4.10 -19.73
CA ARG A 481 4.73 3.15 -20.45
C ARG A 481 4.42 3.14 -21.94
N GLU A 482 3.12 3.11 -22.28
CA GLU A 482 2.66 3.18 -23.66
C GLU A 482 3.04 4.53 -24.29
N ILE A 483 2.90 5.61 -23.52
CA ILE A 483 3.25 6.96 -23.97
C ILE A 483 4.76 7.08 -24.17
N CYS A 484 5.57 6.54 -23.27
CA CYS A 484 7.03 6.49 -23.43
C CYS A 484 7.43 5.72 -24.69
N ALA A 485 6.82 4.55 -24.93
CA ALA A 485 7.09 3.79 -26.15
C ALA A 485 6.76 4.59 -27.41
N GLN A 486 5.60 5.28 -27.44
CA GLN A 486 5.22 6.17 -28.56
C GLN A 486 6.22 7.33 -28.75
N ALA A 487 6.69 7.93 -27.64
CA ALA A 487 7.66 9.04 -27.72
C ALA A 487 9.03 8.57 -28.21
N LEU A 488 9.49 7.38 -27.80
CA LEU A 488 10.74 6.77 -28.26
C LEU A 488 10.67 6.40 -29.75
N ASP A 489 9.58 5.81 -30.20
CA ASP A 489 9.34 5.51 -31.62
C ASP A 489 9.37 6.78 -32.50
N LEU A 490 8.81 7.89 -32.01
CA LEU A 490 8.86 9.16 -32.73
C LEU A 490 10.28 9.72 -32.79
N LEU A 491 11.03 9.62 -31.67
CA LEU A 491 12.45 10.06 -31.64
C LEU A 491 13.31 9.29 -32.65
N ASP A 492 13.07 7.98 -32.81
CA ASP A 492 13.77 7.16 -33.79
C ASP A 492 13.49 7.58 -35.23
N LYS A 493 12.21 7.86 -35.55
CA LYS A 493 11.82 8.33 -36.89
C LYS A 493 12.47 9.69 -37.24
N ILE A 494 12.56 10.60 -36.26
CA ILE A 494 13.21 11.92 -36.47
C ILE A 494 14.73 11.77 -36.66
N SER A 495 15.36 10.81 -35.97
CA SER A 495 16.80 10.58 -36.07
C SER A 495 17.21 9.89 -37.38
N MET A 496 16.27 9.30 -38.13
CA MET A 496 16.50 8.64 -39.42
C MET A 496 16.26 9.57 -40.61
N THR A 497 15.67 10.76 -40.41
CA THR A 497 15.45 11.82 -41.41
C THR A 497 16.51 12.91 -41.30
#